data_8056816f3d433caaba77c0879519082c
#
_entry.id   8056816f3d433caaba77c0879519082c
#
_cell.length_a   1.000
_cell.length_b   1.000
_cell.length_c   1.000
_cell.angle_alpha   90.00
_cell.angle_beta   90.00
_cell.angle_gamma   90.00
#
_symmetry.space_group_name_H-M   'P 1'
#
loop_
_entity.id
_entity.type
_entity.pdbx_description
1 polymer ?
#
loop_
_entity_poly.entity_id
_entity_poly.type
_entity_poly.pdbx_seq_one_letter_code
_entity_poly.pdbx_strand_id
1 'polypeptide(L)'
;RAGFLGGVTGHVYAVDGISFSIAKGETLSLVGESGCGKSTVGKAILRLFDITGGQVMLDGTRIDDMPAATLRPMRRRMQVVFQDPYSSLNPRMRVRDILAEPIRNFGLAKDSADLEKRVGDLMDRVRLPRDAVGRWPHEFSGGQRQRIAIARALITRPSLIVADEPVSALDVSVQAQVLNLLMDLQDRFGLSYLFVSHDLAVVNLMCDDVMVLQHGQVVEAGTAKEIFQNAQHAYTQTLLAAIPGYSK
;
A
#
# COMPACT_ATOMS: atom_id res chain seq x y z
N ARG A 1 28.68 3.58 5.91
CA ARG A 1 29.83 3.52 6.85
C ARG A 1 31.08 3.36 6.00
N ALA A 2 31.85 4.40 5.81
CA ALA A 2 33.16 4.34 5.18
C ALA A 2 34.11 5.17 6.03
N GLY A 3 34.93 4.51 6.80
CA GLY A 3 36.04 5.04 7.57
C GLY A 3 36.77 3.92 8.29
N PHE A 4 38.10 3.95 8.30
CA PHE A 4 38.95 2.92 8.87
C PHE A 4 38.68 2.65 10.38
N LEU A 5 37.93 3.53 11.05
CA LEU A 5 37.52 3.42 12.44
C LEU A 5 35.98 3.39 12.64
N GLY A 6 35.18 3.12 11.57
CA GLY A 6 33.76 2.90 11.68
C GLY A 6 32.90 4.13 12.01
N GLY A 7 33.44 5.35 11.86
CA GLY A 7 32.70 6.61 12.06
C GLY A 7 31.66 6.84 10.97
N VAL A 8 30.54 7.52 11.35
CA VAL A 8 29.52 7.99 10.41
C VAL A 8 30.12 9.16 9.63
N THR A 9 30.37 8.99 8.33
CA THR A 9 30.96 10.01 7.45
C THR A 9 29.91 10.87 6.74
N GLY A 10 28.61 10.55 6.88
CA GLY A 10 27.50 11.31 6.29
C GLY A 10 26.17 10.62 6.51
N HIS A 11 25.09 11.38 6.35
CA HIS A 11 23.70 10.89 6.34
C HIS A 11 23.18 10.95 4.91
N VAL A 12 22.54 9.88 4.48
CA VAL A 12 21.72 9.86 3.25
C VAL A 12 20.27 9.93 3.70
N TYR A 13 19.59 11.00 3.30
CA TYR A 13 18.16 11.17 3.56
C TYR A 13 17.40 10.46 2.45
N ALA A 14 16.75 9.33 2.78
CA ALA A 14 15.91 8.61 1.83
C ALA A 14 14.61 9.36 1.53
N VAL A 15 14.15 10.16 2.51
CA VAL A 15 13.01 11.07 2.44
C VAL A 15 13.39 12.32 3.22
N ASP A 16 13.18 13.50 2.63
CA ASP A 16 13.58 14.78 3.22
C ASP A 16 12.42 15.79 3.16
N GLY A 17 11.82 16.05 4.33
CA GLY A 17 10.87 17.14 4.53
C GLY A 17 9.58 17.06 3.71
N ILE A 18 8.99 15.87 3.55
CA ILE A 18 7.70 15.74 2.86
C ILE A 18 6.53 15.94 3.84
N SER A 19 5.46 16.61 3.35
CA SER A 19 4.21 16.77 4.09
C SER A 19 3.02 16.57 3.17
N PHE A 20 2.01 15.82 3.62
CA PHE A 20 0.76 15.59 2.89
C PHE A 20 -0.34 15.12 3.83
N SER A 21 -1.56 15.13 3.31
CA SER A 21 -2.73 14.53 3.95
C SER A 21 -3.49 13.68 2.95
N ILE A 22 -4.20 12.67 3.45
CA ILE A 22 -5.11 11.85 2.66
C ILE A 22 -6.47 11.97 3.33
N ALA A 23 -7.46 12.49 2.62
CA ALA A 23 -8.80 12.58 3.15
C ALA A 23 -9.47 11.19 3.19
N LYS A 24 -10.50 11.05 3.99
CA LYS A 24 -11.20 9.77 4.14
C LYS A 24 -11.87 9.38 2.83
N GLY A 25 -11.56 8.18 2.36
CA GLY A 25 -12.10 7.63 1.11
C GLY A 25 -11.34 8.07 -0.15
N GLU A 26 -10.25 8.85 -0.01
CA GLU A 26 -9.43 9.30 -1.14
C GLU A 26 -8.18 8.46 -1.33
N THR A 27 -7.65 8.51 -2.53
CA THR A 27 -6.39 7.88 -2.93
C THR A 27 -5.35 8.93 -3.27
N LEU A 28 -4.27 8.99 -2.49
CA LEU A 28 -3.07 9.75 -2.80
C LEU A 28 -2.03 8.82 -3.42
N SER A 29 -1.50 9.17 -4.58
CA SER A 29 -0.39 8.45 -5.20
C SER A 29 0.95 9.09 -4.96
N LEU A 30 1.96 8.25 -4.69
CA LEU A 30 3.38 8.61 -4.72
C LEU A 30 4.00 8.06 -6.00
N VAL A 31 4.46 8.92 -6.88
CA VAL A 31 5.09 8.56 -8.15
C VAL A 31 6.53 9.06 -8.23
N GLY A 32 7.34 8.44 -9.07
CA GLY A 32 8.73 8.78 -9.30
C GLY A 32 9.57 7.54 -9.64
N GLU A 33 10.83 7.73 -10.00
CA GLU A 33 11.75 6.64 -10.36
C GLU A 33 12.01 5.68 -9.19
N SER A 34 12.53 4.49 -9.52
CA SER A 34 12.95 3.53 -8.51
C SER A 34 14.03 4.13 -7.61
N GLY A 35 13.89 3.91 -6.28
CA GLY A 35 14.86 4.43 -5.31
C GLY A 35 14.63 5.88 -4.87
N CYS A 36 13.64 6.63 -5.38
CA CYS A 36 13.39 8.02 -4.97
C CYS A 36 12.75 8.20 -3.58
N GLY A 37 12.46 7.11 -2.85
CA GLY A 37 11.96 7.18 -1.46
C GLY A 37 10.51 6.76 -1.26
N LYS A 38 9.71 6.45 -2.28
CA LYS A 38 8.28 6.11 -2.20
C LYS A 38 7.95 5.02 -1.16
N SER A 39 8.57 3.85 -1.29
CA SER A 39 8.36 2.74 -0.35
C SER A 39 8.87 3.07 1.06
N THR A 40 9.87 3.96 1.18
CA THR A 40 10.36 4.46 2.48
C THR A 40 9.28 5.28 3.17
N VAL A 41 8.57 6.15 2.44
CA VAL A 41 7.42 6.92 2.97
C VAL A 41 6.34 5.97 3.48
N GLY A 42 5.92 5.00 2.68
CA GLY A 42 4.91 4.00 3.08
C GLY A 42 5.30 3.25 4.34
N LYS A 43 6.56 2.78 4.42
CA LYS A 43 7.08 2.07 5.60
C LYS A 43 7.18 2.98 6.83
N ALA A 44 7.51 4.26 6.67
CA ALA A 44 7.56 5.25 7.74
C ALA A 44 6.17 5.49 8.34
N ILE A 45 5.14 5.67 7.50
CA ILE A 45 3.75 5.83 7.94
C ILE A 45 3.26 4.60 8.71
N LEU A 46 3.58 3.40 8.24
CA LEU A 46 3.25 2.14 8.92
C LEU A 46 4.06 1.91 10.21
N ARG A 47 4.99 2.82 10.55
CA ARG A 47 5.87 2.66 11.70
C ARG A 47 6.59 1.31 11.69
N LEU A 48 7.12 0.92 10.54
CA LEU A 48 8.00 -0.25 10.41
C LEU A 48 9.43 0.06 10.84
N PHE A 49 9.78 1.35 10.89
CA PHE A 49 10.98 1.92 11.50
C PHE A 49 10.65 3.32 12.06
N ASP A 50 11.51 3.82 12.92
CA ASP A 50 11.35 5.15 13.52
C ASP A 50 11.76 6.23 12.50
N ILE A 51 10.96 7.30 12.40
CA ILE A 51 11.31 8.48 11.61
C ILE A 51 12.33 9.33 12.37
N THR A 52 13.21 10.01 11.64
CA THR A 52 14.24 10.88 12.24
C THR A 52 13.70 12.26 12.62
N GLY A 53 12.57 12.66 12.07
CA GLY A 53 11.90 13.93 12.36
C GLY A 53 10.54 14.00 11.68
N GLY A 54 9.75 15.01 12.04
CA GLY A 54 8.38 15.17 11.55
C GLY A 54 7.33 14.51 12.45
N GLN A 55 6.13 14.35 11.92
CA GLN A 55 4.98 13.77 12.63
C GLN A 55 4.14 12.92 11.69
N VAL A 56 3.59 11.82 12.20
CA VAL A 56 2.61 11.00 11.51
C VAL A 56 1.32 11.00 12.31
N MET A 57 0.25 11.51 11.67
CA MET A 57 -1.09 11.56 12.26
C MET A 57 -1.99 10.52 11.58
N LEU A 58 -2.71 9.72 12.35
CA LEU A 58 -3.74 8.79 11.86
C LEU A 58 -5.06 9.11 12.55
N ASP A 59 -6.06 9.56 11.78
CA ASP A 59 -7.38 9.98 12.27
C ASP A 59 -7.30 10.91 13.50
N GLY A 60 -6.47 11.96 13.40
CA GLY A 60 -6.27 12.95 14.46
C GLY A 60 -5.37 12.48 15.62
N THR A 61 -4.84 11.28 15.57
CA THR A 61 -3.96 10.74 16.61
C THR A 61 -2.52 10.67 16.12
N ARG A 62 -1.59 11.28 16.84
CA ARG A 62 -0.15 11.20 16.55
C ARG A 62 0.37 9.79 16.86
N ILE A 63 1.05 9.14 15.89
CA ILE A 63 1.48 7.75 16.02
C ILE A 63 3.01 7.55 15.92
N ASP A 64 3.77 8.54 15.46
CA ASP A 64 5.22 8.42 15.27
C ASP A 64 6.01 8.27 16.58
N ASP A 65 5.51 8.81 17.68
CA ASP A 65 6.12 8.76 19.00
C ASP A 65 5.50 7.70 19.94
N MET A 66 4.51 6.94 19.46
CA MET A 66 3.84 5.93 20.28
C MET A 66 4.75 4.76 20.65
N PRO A 67 4.76 4.33 21.92
CA PRO A 67 5.35 3.06 22.33
C PRO A 67 4.69 1.88 21.62
N ALA A 68 5.42 0.77 21.43
CA ALA A 68 4.94 -0.41 20.70
C ALA A 68 3.60 -0.97 21.22
N ALA A 69 3.37 -0.91 22.53
CA ALA A 69 2.14 -1.40 23.15
C ALA A 69 0.90 -0.60 22.72
N THR A 70 1.01 0.74 22.66
CA THR A 70 -0.06 1.65 22.25
C THR A 70 -0.18 1.76 20.72
N LEU A 71 0.91 1.53 19.99
CA LEU A 71 0.92 1.49 18.53
C LEU A 71 0.22 0.23 17.97
N ARG A 72 0.27 -0.91 18.68
CA ARG A 72 -0.32 -2.18 18.22
C ARG A 72 -1.81 -2.07 17.86
N PRO A 73 -2.69 -1.47 18.66
CA PRO A 73 -4.08 -1.23 18.27
C PRO A 73 -4.22 -0.31 17.04
N MET A 74 -3.34 0.69 16.88
CA MET A 74 -3.35 1.62 15.75
C MET A 74 -3.00 0.92 14.44
N ARG A 75 -2.09 -0.07 14.46
CA ARG A 75 -1.75 -0.91 13.29
C ARG A 75 -2.94 -1.67 12.72
N ARG A 76 -4.00 -1.89 13.50
CA ARG A 76 -5.26 -2.44 13.00
C ARG A 76 -5.92 -1.51 11.98
N ARG A 77 -5.73 -0.18 12.13
CA ARG A 77 -6.36 0.85 11.29
C ARG A 77 -5.55 1.15 10.01
N MET A 78 -4.31 0.72 9.94
CA MET A 78 -3.43 0.89 8.79
C MET A 78 -2.84 -0.46 8.38
N GLN A 79 -2.98 -0.82 7.12
CA GLN A 79 -2.53 -2.08 6.58
C GLN A 79 -1.68 -1.87 5.33
N VAL A 80 -1.02 -2.93 4.86
CA VAL A 80 -0.16 -2.86 3.68
C VAL A 80 -0.46 -3.99 2.72
N VAL A 81 -0.43 -3.66 1.43
CA VAL A 81 -0.39 -4.60 0.31
C VAL A 81 0.93 -4.40 -0.40
N PHE A 82 1.80 -5.41 -0.38
CA PHE A 82 3.15 -5.34 -0.95
C PHE A 82 3.17 -5.67 -2.44
N GLN A 83 4.23 -5.26 -3.09
CA GLN A 83 4.52 -5.44 -4.50
C GLN A 83 4.55 -6.91 -4.94
N ASP A 84 5.24 -7.76 -4.16
CA ASP A 84 5.41 -9.17 -4.51
C ASP A 84 4.42 -10.05 -3.74
N PRO A 85 3.40 -10.60 -4.43
CA PRO A 85 2.45 -11.51 -3.80
C PRO A 85 3.07 -12.86 -3.41
N TYR A 86 4.24 -13.21 -3.95
CA TYR A 86 4.94 -14.46 -3.61
C TYR A 86 5.61 -14.37 -2.24
N SER A 87 6.30 -13.27 -1.97
CA SER A 87 7.00 -13.06 -0.69
C SER A 87 6.06 -12.57 0.43
N SER A 88 4.92 -11.98 0.08
CA SER A 88 3.98 -11.41 1.04
C SER A 88 3.15 -12.45 1.80
N LEU A 89 2.99 -13.65 1.25
CA LEU A 89 2.24 -14.76 1.86
C LEU A 89 3.21 -15.84 2.34
N ASN A 90 3.04 -16.33 3.58
CA ASN A 90 3.87 -17.42 4.08
C ASN A 90 3.57 -18.71 3.29
N PRO A 91 4.53 -19.25 2.51
CA PRO A 91 4.30 -20.41 1.66
C PRO A 91 4.08 -21.72 2.45
N ARG A 92 4.38 -21.71 3.75
CA ARG A 92 4.21 -22.85 4.67
C ARG A 92 2.86 -22.82 5.41
N MET A 93 1.98 -21.88 5.09
CA MET A 93 0.65 -21.77 5.68
C MET A 93 -0.41 -21.93 4.60
N ARG A 94 -1.55 -22.54 4.94
CA ARG A 94 -2.73 -22.56 4.07
C ARG A 94 -3.37 -21.18 4.04
N VAL A 95 -4.08 -20.85 2.98
CA VAL A 95 -4.77 -19.54 2.85
C VAL A 95 -5.69 -19.28 4.03
N ARG A 96 -6.42 -20.32 4.50
CA ARG A 96 -7.24 -20.25 5.72
C ARG A 96 -6.44 -19.71 6.91
N ASP A 97 -5.25 -20.24 7.14
CA ASP A 97 -4.45 -19.86 8.31
C ASP A 97 -3.84 -18.46 8.16
N ILE A 98 -3.43 -18.10 6.94
CA ILE A 98 -2.96 -16.75 6.60
C ILE A 98 -4.04 -15.70 6.90
N LEU A 99 -5.30 -16.00 6.53
CA LEU A 99 -6.42 -15.09 6.77
C LEU A 99 -6.90 -15.15 8.23
N ALA A 100 -6.80 -16.30 8.90
CA ALA A 100 -7.19 -16.46 10.28
C ALA A 100 -6.21 -15.81 11.28
N GLU A 101 -4.93 -15.69 10.91
CA GLU A 101 -3.88 -15.17 11.78
C GLU A 101 -4.20 -13.75 12.32
N PRO A 102 -4.49 -12.73 11.50
CA PRO A 102 -4.84 -11.41 12.04
C PRO A 102 -6.20 -11.41 12.76
N ILE A 103 -7.16 -12.27 12.39
CA ILE A 103 -8.42 -12.42 13.13
C ILE A 103 -8.14 -12.83 14.57
N ARG A 104 -7.27 -13.85 14.76
CA ARG A 104 -6.86 -14.35 16.08
C ARG A 104 -6.04 -13.31 16.85
N ASN A 105 -5.05 -12.70 16.19
CA ASN A 105 -4.12 -11.75 16.81
C ASN A 105 -4.81 -10.49 17.36
N PHE A 106 -5.91 -10.07 16.74
CA PHE A 106 -6.71 -8.92 17.17
C PHE A 106 -8.00 -9.30 17.88
N GLY A 107 -8.26 -10.59 18.14
CA GLY A 107 -9.45 -11.06 18.84
C GLY A 107 -10.75 -10.68 18.12
N LEU A 108 -10.79 -10.79 16.79
CA LEU A 108 -11.91 -10.31 15.97
C LEU A 108 -13.05 -11.34 15.84
N ALA A 109 -12.81 -12.60 16.16
CA ALA A 109 -13.81 -13.66 16.12
C ALA A 109 -14.24 -14.04 17.54
N LYS A 110 -15.52 -14.36 17.70
CA LYS A 110 -16.11 -14.81 18.97
C LYS A 110 -15.78 -16.28 19.28
N ASP A 111 -15.78 -17.08 18.23
CA ASP A 111 -15.55 -18.52 18.27
C ASP A 111 -15.01 -19.03 16.91
N SER A 112 -14.82 -20.33 16.79
CA SER A 112 -14.33 -20.95 15.57
C SER A 112 -15.29 -20.81 14.39
N ALA A 113 -16.59 -20.86 14.63
CA ALA A 113 -17.60 -20.72 13.57
C ALA A 113 -17.62 -19.30 13.00
N ASP A 114 -17.53 -18.26 13.87
CA ASP A 114 -17.41 -16.86 13.44
C ASP A 114 -16.10 -16.62 12.68
N LEU A 115 -14.99 -17.27 13.08
CA LEU A 115 -13.73 -17.20 12.36
C LEU A 115 -13.87 -17.75 10.94
N GLU A 116 -14.42 -18.97 10.79
CA GLU A 116 -14.62 -19.60 9.47
C GLU A 116 -15.53 -18.74 8.57
N LYS A 117 -16.62 -18.22 9.12
CA LYS A 117 -17.51 -17.32 8.40
C LYS A 117 -16.78 -16.09 7.91
N ARG A 118 -15.97 -15.44 8.76
CA ARG A 118 -15.18 -14.24 8.37
C ARG A 118 -14.18 -14.53 7.27
N VAL A 119 -13.48 -15.65 7.37
CA VAL A 119 -12.54 -16.10 6.33
C VAL A 119 -13.28 -16.32 5.01
N GLY A 120 -14.42 -17.02 5.02
CA GLY A 120 -15.25 -17.21 3.83
C GLY A 120 -15.75 -15.89 3.24
N ASP A 121 -16.23 -14.98 4.07
CA ASP A 121 -16.70 -13.66 3.63
C ASP A 121 -15.58 -12.81 3.00
N LEU A 122 -14.33 -12.97 3.46
CA LEU A 122 -13.16 -12.31 2.87
C LEU A 122 -12.84 -12.89 1.48
N MET A 123 -12.92 -14.20 1.30
CA MET A 123 -12.72 -14.83 0.00
C MET A 123 -13.74 -14.30 -1.03
N ASP A 124 -15.02 -14.21 -0.65
CA ASP A 124 -16.05 -13.63 -1.53
C ASP A 124 -15.74 -12.16 -1.91
N ARG A 125 -15.32 -11.36 -0.93
CA ARG A 125 -15.00 -9.93 -1.15
C ARG A 125 -13.90 -9.73 -2.18
N VAL A 126 -12.93 -10.65 -2.22
CA VAL A 126 -11.84 -10.61 -3.20
C VAL A 126 -12.10 -11.51 -4.42
N ARG A 127 -13.35 -11.97 -4.59
CA ARG A 127 -13.81 -12.76 -5.73
C ARG A 127 -13.01 -14.06 -5.91
N LEU A 128 -12.75 -14.75 -4.79
CA LEU A 128 -12.13 -16.08 -4.76
C LEU A 128 -13.12 -17.12 -4.20
N PRO A 129 -13.07 -18.37 -4.67
CA PRO A 129 -13.94 -19.44 -4.16
C PRO A 129 -13.68 -19.72 -2.69
N ARG A 130 -14.74 -19.86 -1.89
CA ARG A 130 -14.64 -20.18 -0.44
C ARG A 130 -13.94 -21.51 -0.16
N ASP A 131 -14.14 -22.50 -1.00
CA ASP A 131 -13.55 -23.84 -0.87
C ASP A 131 -12.03 -23.84 -1.12
N ALA A 132 -11.50 -22.80 -1.77
CA ALA A 132 -10.06 -22.67 -2.01
C ALA A 132 -9.24 -22.30 -0.76
N VAL A 133 -9.86 -21.98 0.38
CA VAL A 133 -9.15 -21.63 1.63
C VAL A 133 -8.24 -22.73 2.15
N GLY A 134 -8.52 -23.99 1.82
CA GLY A 134 -7.69 -25.13 2.21
C GLY A 134 -6.40 -25.29 1.42
N ARG A 135 -6.22 -24.55 0.33
CA ARG A 135 -5.06 -24.61 -0.56
C ARG A 135 -3.87 -23.83 -0.02
N TRP A 136 -2.70 -24.13 -0.58
CA TRP A 136 -1.46 -23.42 -0.29
C TRP A 136 -1.27 -22.24 -1.26
N PRO A 137 -0.53 -21.17 -0.89
CA PRO A 137 -0.30 -20.03 -1.78
C PRO A 137 0.24 -20.39 -3.16
N HIS A 138 1.12 -21.41 -3.27
CA HIS A 138 1.71 -21.82 -4.53
C HIS A 138 0.71 -22.46 -5.53
N GLU A 139 -0.49 -22.85 -5.06
CA GLU A 139 -1.56 -23.40 -5.90
C GLU A 139 -2.44 -22.30 -6.56
N PHE A 140 -2.12 -21.02 -6.32
CA PHE A 140 -2.84 -19.88 -6.86
C PHE A 140 -1.99 -19.12 -7.88
N SER A 141 -2.64 -18.50 -8.88
CA SER A 141 -1.97 -17.58 -9.79
C SER A 141 -1.48 -16.31 -9.08
N GLY A 142 -0.60 -15.53 -9.72
CA GLY A 142 -0.09 -14.27 -9.17
C GLY A 142 -1.23 -13.31 -8.76
N GLY A 143 -2.21 -13.11 -9.65
CA GLY A 143 -3.37 -12.26 -9.36
C GLY A 143 -4.26 -12.79 -8.24
N GLN A 144 -4.43 -14.11 -8.13
CA GLN A 144 -5.17 -14.72 -7.03
C GLN A 144 -4.43 -14.54 -5.70
N ARG A 145 -3.09 -14.68 -5.67
CA ARG A 145 -2.27 -14.41 -4.47
C ARG A 145 -2.37 -12.95 -4.05
N GLN A 146 -2.36 -12.03 -5.02
CA GLN A 146 -2.54 -10.61 -4.73
C GLN A 146 -3.91 -10.34 -4.10
N ARG A 147 -4.98 -10.98 -4.59
CA ARG A 147 -6.30 -10.88 -3.97
C ARG A 147 -6.33 -11.46 -2.54
N ILE A 148 -5.58 -12.53 -2.26
CA ILE A 148 -5.42 -13.07 -0.90
C ILE A 148 -4.68 -12.06 0.00
N ALA A 149 -3.64 -11.40 -0.50
CA ALA A 149 -2.93 -10.35 0.24
C ALA A 149 -3.84 -9.14 0.53
N ILE A 150 -4.68 -8.73 -0.42
CA ILE A 150 -5.72 -7.71 -0.23
C ILE A 150 -6.74 -8.19 0.81
N ALA A 151 -7.24 -9.43 0.73
CA ALA A 151 -8.16 -10.00 1.73
C ALA A 151 -7.56 -9.93 3.13
N ARG A 152 -6.28 -10.30 3.29
CA ARG A 152 -5.56 -10.22 4.56
C ARG A 152 -5.53 -8.79 5.12
N ALA A 153 -5.29 -7.79 4.27
CA ALA A 153 -5.29 -6.39 4.69
C ALA A 153 -6.69 -5.91 5.13
N LEU A 154 -7.76 -6.38 4.50
CA LEU A 154 -9.15 -6.00 4.80
C LEU A 154 -9.69 -6.56 6.11
N ILE A 155 -9.08 -7.60 6.68
CA ILE A 155 -9.56 -8.32 7.88
C ILE A 155 -9.83 -7.38 9.03
N THR A 156 -8.93 -6.45 9.26
CA THR A 156 -8.97 -5.53 10.39
C THR A 156 -9.92 -4.35 10.17
N ARG A 157 -10.52 -4.21 8.98
CA ARG A 157 -11.28 -3.05 8.54
C ARG A 157 -10.47 -1.76 8.73
N PRO A 158 -9.34 -1.63 8.03
CA PRO A 158 -8.47 -0.47 8.17
C PRO A 158 -9.15 0.79 7.64
N SER A 159 -8.69 1.96 8.09
CA SER A 159 -9.01 3.26 7.46
C SER A 159 -8.03 3.60 6.35
N LEU A 160 -6.78 3.12 6.44
CA LEU A 160 -5.74 3.35 5.46
C LEU A 160 -5.10 2.05 4.99
N ILE A 161 -4.92 1.90 3.69
CA ILE A 161 -4.08 0.84 3.09
C ILE A 161 -2.94 1.49 2.32
N VAL A 162 -1.71 1.14 2.68
CA VAL A 162 -0.53 1.44 1.87
C VAL A 162 -0.40 0.34 0.80
N ALA A 163 -0.62 0.70 -0.45
CA ALA A 163 -0.49 -0.20 -1.59
C ALA A 163 0.84 0.08 -2.29
N ASP A 164 1.87 -0.69 -1.94
CA ASP A 164 3.23 -0.52 -2.47
C ASP A 164 3.40 -1.34 -3.74
N GLU A 165 3.26 -0.70 -4.90
CA GLU A 165 3.30 -1.30 -6.25
C GLU A 165 2.42 -2.56 -6.40
N PRO A 166 1.13 -2.52 -6.02
CA PRO A 166 0.32 -3.72 -5.79
C PRO A 166 0.01 -4.53 -7.05
N VAL A 167 0.34 -4.04 -8.23
CA VAL A 167 0.06 -4.69 -9.52
C VAL A 167 1.28 -4.84 -10.43
N SER A 168 2.44 -4.29 -10.07
CA SER A 168 3.62 -4.23 -10.95
C SER A 168 4.17 -5.59 -11.38
N ALA A 169 3.96 -6.64 -10.58
CA ALA A 169 4.40 -8.01 -10.87
C ALA A 169 3.34 -8.87 -11.62
N LEU A 170 2.26 -8.25 -12.12
CA LEU A 170 1.13 -8.95 -12.73
C LEU A 170 1.00 -8.60 -14.22
N ASP A 171 0.43 -9.52 -15.00
CA ASP A 171 0.08 -9.27 -16.40
C ASP A 171 -1.00 -8.18 -16.52
N VAL A 172 -1.00 -7.40 -17.61
CA VAL A 172 -1.87 -6.24 -17.83
C VAL A 172 -3.38 -6.56 -17.60
N SER A 173 -3.86 -7.70 -18.09
CA SER A 173 -5.25 -8.11 -17.90
C SER A 173 -5.60 -8.41 -16.43
N VAL A 174 -4.64 -8.95 -15.69
CA VAL A 174 -4.78 -9.26 -14.27
C VAL A 174 -4.63 -7.99 -13.43
N GLN A 175 -3.75 -7.06 -13.83
CA GLN A 175 -3.65 -5.72 -13.20
C GLN A 175 -5.00 -5.02 -13.18
N ALA A 176 -5.68 -4.91 -14.35
CA ALA A 176 -6.99 -4.27 -14.43
C ALA A 176 -8.03 -4.89 -13.48
N GLN A 177 -8.02 -6.22 -13.34
CA GLN A 177 -8.93 -6.90 -12.42
C GLN A 177 -8.64 -6.58 -10.94
N VAL A 178 -7.35 -6.46 -10.55
CA VAL A 178 -6.95 -6.13 -9.18
C VAL A 178 -7.22 -4.66 -8.88
N LEU A 179 -6.99 -3.75 -9.84
CA LEU A 179 -7.30 -2.33 -9.70
C LEU A 179 -8.81 -2.09 -9.53
N ASN A 180 -9.64 -2.71 -10.38
CA ASN A 180 -11.09 -2.65 -10.22
C ASN A 180 -11.56 -3.21 -8.87
N LEU A 181 -10.90 -4.27 -8.37
CA LEU A 181 -11.20 -4.78 -7.03
C LEU A 181 -10.86 -3.75 -5.95
N LEU A 182 -9.70 -3.08 -6.04
CA LEU A 182 -9.32 -2.05 -5.05
C LEU A 182 -10.28 -0.86 -5.05
N MET A 183 -10.72 -0.40 -6.23
CA MET A 183 -11.73 0.66 -6.36
C MET A 183 -13.08 0.24 -5.75
N ASP A 184 -13.59 -0.94 -6.10
CA ASP A 184 -14.83 -1.46 -5.51
C ASP A 184 -14.76 -1.58 -3.97
N LEU A 185 -13.59 -1.95 -3.44
CA LEU A 185 -13.38 -2.06 -1.99
C LEU A 185 -13.31 -0.68 -1.34
N GLN A 186 -12.73 0.30 -2.02
CA GLN A 186 -12.70 1.70 -1.58
C GLN A 186 -14.12 2.25 -1.43
N ASP A 187 -14.94 2.13 -2.47
CA ASP A 187 -16.33 2.61 -2.48
C ASP A 187 -17.18 1.92 -1.41
N ARG A 188 -17.03 0.61 -1.26
CA ARG A 188 -17.85 -0.18 -0.33
C ARG A 188 -17.50 0.02 1.13
N PHE A 189 -16.23 0.31 1.45
CA PHE A 189 -15.73 0.36 2.83
C PHE A 189 -15.23 1.74 3.25
N GLY A 190 -15.21 2.73 2.33
CA GLY A 190 -14.68 4.06 2.59
C GLY A 190 -13.19 4.03 2.92
N LEU A 191 -12.43 3.17 2.23
CA LEU A 191 -11.00 3.02 2.43
C LEU A 191 -10.25 4.22 1.86
N SER A 192 -9.20 4.66 2.54
CA SER A 192 -8.22 5.56 1.95
C SER A 192 -6.99 4.77 1.50
N TYR A 193 -6.39 5.16 0.38
CA TYR A 193 -5.17 4.53 -0.11
C TYR A 193 -4.00 5.52 -0.14
N LEU A 194 -2.84 5.07 0.32
CA LEU A 194 -1.57 5.59 -0.13
C LEU A 194 -1.04 4.64 -1.21
N PHE A 195 -1.13 5.06 -2.46
CA PHE A 195 -0.81 4.23 -3.61
C PHE A 195 0.58 4.55 -4.13
N VAL A 196 1.51 3.62 -4.04
CA VAL A 196 2.86 3.76 -4.57
C VAL A 196 2.92 3.08 -5.93
N SER A 197 3.28 3.81 -6.96
CA SER A 197 3.42 3.26 -8.31
C SER A 197 4.51 4.01 -9.12
N HIS A 198 5.09 3.32 -10.06
CA HIS A 198 5.88 3.91 -11.14
C HIS A 198 5.10 3.92 -12.46
N ASP A 199 3.94 3.27 -12.52
CA ASP A 199 3.05 3.26 -13.69
C ASP A 199 2.01 4.37 -13.58
N LEU A 200 2.25 5.44 -14.34
CA LEU A 200 1.39 6.62 -14.36
C LEU A 200 0.03 6.37 -14.99
N ALA A 201 -0.11 5.37 -15.87
CA ALA A 201 -1.43 5.01 -16.43
C ALA A 201 -2.33 4.43 -15.34
N VAL A 202 -1.78 3.61 -14.44
CA VAL A 202 -2.48 3.10 -13.26
C VAL A 202 -2.86 4.23 -12.30
N VAL A 203 -1.94 5.18 -12.08
CA VAL A 203 -2.17 6.35 -11.21
C VAL A 203 -3.31 7.21 -11.72
N ASN A 204 -3.35 7.49 -13.03
CA ASN A 204 -4.43 8.28 -13.64
C ASN A 204 -5.81 7.62 -13.51
N LEU A 205 -5.85 6.29 -13.39
CA LEU A 205 -7.10 5.54 -13.25
C LEU A 205 -7.65 5.55 -11.81
N MET A 206 -6.74 5.51 -10.81
CA MET A 206 -7.11 5.21 -9.42
C MET A 206 -7.06 6.39 -8.46
N CYS A 207 -6.31 7.46 -8.79
CA CYS A 207 -5.89 8.41 -7.78
C CYS A 207 -6.62 9.75 -7.90
N ASP A 208 -6.98 10.31 -6.75
CA ASP A 208 -7.54 11.65 -6.63
C ASP A 208 -6.41 12.69 -6.69
N ASP A 209 -5.36 12.46 -5.88
CA ASP A 209 -4.19 13.32 -5.80
C ASP A 209 -2.90 12.57 -6.12
N VAL A 210 -1.91 13.29 -6.61
CA VAL A 210 -0.60 12.78 -6.99
C VAL A 210 0.51 13.65 -6.40
N MET A 211 1.50 12.99 -5.81
CA MET A 211 2.76 13.60 -5.39
C MET A 211 3.92 12.98 -6.16
N VAL A 212 4.68 13.81 -6.84
CA VAL A 212 5.85 13.40 -7.62
C VAL A 212 7.09 13.55 -6.73
N LEU A 213 7.76 12.44 -6.49
CA LEU A 213 8.99 12.36 -5.69
C LEU A 213 10.21 12.24 -6.58
N GLN A 214 11.22 13.05 -6.28
CA GLN A 214 12.56 12.95 -6.85
C GLN A 214 13.59 13.12 -5.74
N HIS A 215 14.53 12.17 -5.62
CA HIS A 215 15.62 12.21 -4.62
C HIS A 215 15.13 12.46 -3.17
N GLY A 216 14.03 11.86 -2.78
CA GLY A 216 13.47 11.98 -1.42
C GLY A 216 12.66 13.24 -1.15
N GLN A 217 12.49 14.11 -2.13
CA GLN A 217 11.73 15.35 -2.02
C GLN A 217 10.52 15.35 -2.95
N VAL A 218 9.47 16.10 -2.58
CA VAL A 218 8.33 16.36 -3.45
C VAL A 218 8.68 17.48 -4.40
N VAL A 219 8.67 17.22 -5.70
CA VAL A 219 8.95 18.22 -6.73
C VAL A 219 7.67 18.80 -7.32
N GLU A 220 6.58 18.07 -7.28
CA GLU A 220 5.26 18.54 -7.71
C GLU A 220 4.16 17.75 -7.00
N ALA A 221 3.04 18.43 -6.66
CA ALA A 221 1.87 17.80 -6.08
C ALA A 221 0.61 18.54 -6.54
N GLY A 222 -0.49 17.80 -6.71
CA GLY A 222 -1.79 18.33 -7.11
C GLY A 222 -2.76 17.21 -7.40
N THR A 223 -3.96 17.59 -7.84
CA THR A 223 -4.94 16.60 -8.29
C THR A 223 -4.39 15.79 -9.47
N ALA A 224 -4.84 14.55 -9.62
CA ALA A 224 -4.44 13.72 -10.76
C ALA A 224 -4.69 14.47 -12.08
N LYS A 225 -5.83 15.15 -12.20
CA LYS A 225 -6.17 15.94 -13.38
C LYS A 225 -5.14 17.05 -13.67
N GLU A 226 -4.73 17.80 -12.65
CA GLU A 226 -3.73 18.88 -12.81
C GLU A 226 -2.39 18.32 -13.23
N ILE A 227 -1.89 17.27 -12.56
CA ILE A 227 -0.60 16.65 -12.87
C ILE A 227 -0.59 16.07 -14.29
N PHE A 228 -1.67 15.37 -14.70
CA PHE A 228 -1.70 14.75 -16.03
C PHE A 228 -1.97 15.76 -17.16
N GLN A 229 -2.70 16.83 -16.93
CA GLN A 229 -3.03 17.79 -18.00
C GLN A 229 -2.10 19.00 -18.04
N ASN A 230 -1.50 19.40 -16.92
CA ASN A 230 -0.80 20.68 -16.80
C ASN A 230 0.43 20.61 -15.87
N ALA A 231 1.20 19.51 -15.95
CA ALA A 231 2.44 19.36 -15.19
C ALA A 231 3.40 20.56 -15.41
N GLN A 232 3.86 21.17 -14.33
CA GLN A 232 4.73 22.35 -14.35
C GLN A 232 6.20 21.97 -14.21
N HIS A 233 6.52 20.95 -13.42
CA HIS A 233 7.89 20.56 -13.17
C HIS A 233 8.47 19.72 -14.32
N ALA A 234 9.68 20.03 -14.76
CA ALA A 234 10.34 19.37 -15.90
C ALA A 234 10.45 17.85 -15.71
N TYR A 235 10.74 17.38 -14.49
CA TYR A 235 10.82 15.96 -14.16
C TYR A 235 9.46 15.27 -14.31
N THR A 236 8.37 15.89 -13.86
CA THR A 236 7.00 15.37 -14.03
C THR A 236 6.66 15.26 -15.52
N GLN A 237 6.99 16.28 -16.31
CA GLN A 237 6.78 16.25 -17.76
C GLN A 237 7.56 15.11 -18.43
N THR A 238 8.79 14.85 -17.98
CA THR A 238 9.61 13.73 -18.48
C THR A 238 8.96 12.38 -18.13
N LEU A 239 8.45 12.21 -16.92
CA LEU A 239 7.75 11.00 -16.51
C LEU A 239 6.47 10.78 -17.34
N LEU A 240 5.69 11.82 -17.57
CA LEU A 240 4.46 11.76 -18.37
C LEU A 240 4.76 11.44 -19.84
N ALA A 241 5.82 12.01 -20.42
CA ALA A 241 6.20 11.75 -21.79
C ALA A 241 6.66 10.29 -22.04
N ALA A 242 7.00 9.56 -20.99
CA ALA A 242 7.33 8.14 -21.07
C ALA A 242 6.11 7.22 -21.14
N ILE A 243 4.89 7.73 -20.94
CA ILE A 243 3.66 6.95 -21.04
C ILE A 243 3.34 6.67 -22.51
N PRO A 244 3.21 5.38 -22.92
CA PRO A 244 2.80 5.06 -24.27
C PRO A 244 1.45 5.67 -24.64
N GLY A 245 1.38 6.45 -25.74
CA GLY A 245 0.14 7.07 -26.20
C GLY A 245 -0.28 8.35 -25.46
N TYR A 246 0.56 8.86 -24.55
CA TYR A 246 0.34 10.16 -23.94
C TYR A 246 0.70 11.26 -24.96
N SER A 247 -0.32 11.91 -25.51
CA SER A 247 -0.18 13.13 -26.32
C SER A 247 -0.82 14.28 -25.56
N LYS A 248 -0.06 15.39 -25.44
CA LYS A 248 -0.61 16.67 -24.94
C LYS A 248 -1.65 17.21 -25.89
#